data_8190d21eb4f68144ebddc7d0dea8dbfe
#
_entry.id   8190d21eb4f68144ebddc7d0dea8dbfe
#
_cell.length_a   1.000
_cell.length_b   1.000
_cell.length_c   1.000
_cell.angle_alpha   90.00
_cell.angle_beta   90.00
_cell.angle_gamma   90.00
#
_symmetry.space_group_name_H-M   'P 1'
#
loop_
_entity.id
_entity.type
_entity.pdbx_description
1 polymer ?
#
loop_
_entity_poly.entity_id
_entity_poly.type
_entity_poly.pdbx_seq_one_letter_code
_entity_poly.pdbx_strand_id
1 'polypeptide(L)'
;FFKQKTAYEIPKRDWSSDVCSSDLRKAFCFNEQGTGKTASVIWAADYLMNLGVVRRVLVICPLSIMRSAWQQDLFKFAIHRTCDIAHGSSQQRKKILANNAEFVIINFDGVDIIKDEIMHGGFDLIVVDEASAYKNSQTTRWKTLRDIAATVKGMWMLTGTPAAQSPVDAFGLAKLINQV
;
A
#
# COMPACT_ATOMS: atom_id res chain seq x y z
N PHE A 1 28.75 8.44 4.68
CA PHE A 1 28.08 9.52 3.91
C PHE A 1 27.17 8.87 2.88
N PHE A 2 25.91 8.59 3.22
CA PHE A 2 24.91 8.16 2.23
C PHE A 2 24.29 9.43 1.63
N LYS A 3 24.55 9.67 0.34
CA LYS A 3 23.88 10.73 -0.43
C LYS A 3 22.40 10.35 -0.61
N GLN A 4 21.50 11.15 -0.05
CA GLN A 4 20.07 11.08 -0.36
C GLN A 4 19.87 11.34 -1.85
N LYS A 5 19.36 10.34 -2.56
CA LYS A 5 18.87 10.55 -3.94
C LYS A 5 17.47 11.14 -3.86
N THR A 6 17.30 12.34 -4.34
CA THR A 6 16.00 12.99 -4.51
C THR A 6 15.17 12.24 -5.57
N ALA A 7 13.85 12.30 -5.46
CA ALA A 7 12.89 11.63 -6.35
C ALA A 7 13.04 11.94 -7.86
N TYR A 8 13.90 12.90 -8.22
CA TYR A 8 14.22 13.28 -9.60
C TYR A 8 15.37 12.46 -10.24
N GLU A 9 16.04 11.62 -9.48
CA GLU A 9 17.15 10.78 -9.98
C GLU A 9 16.76 9.31 -10.17
N ILE A 10 15.51 9.05 -10.56
CA ILE A 10 15.15 7.75 -11.12
C ILE A 10 15.76 7.73 -12.53
N PRO A 11 16.81 6.92 -12.80
CA PRO A 11 17.38 6.89 -14.13
C PRO A 11 16.28 6.50 -15.11
N LYS A 12 16.22 7.21 -16.26
CA LYS A 12 15.47 6.76 -17.44
C LYS A 12 16.11 5.43 -17.93
N ARG A 13 15.83 4.35 -17.22
CA ARG A 13 16.07 3.01 -17.72
C ARG A 13 14.88 2.63 -18.57
N ASP A 14 15.16 2.04 -19.70
CA ASP A 14 14.22 1.37 -20.58
C ASP A 14 13.33 0.44 -19.73
N TRP A 15 12.13 0.92 -19.40
CA TRP A 15 11.11 0.16 -18.71
C TRP A 15 10.45 -0.76 -19.74
N SER A 16 11.19 -1.79 -20.21
CA SER A 16 10.55 -2.86 -20.96
C SER A 16 9.50 -3.53 -20.06
N SER A 17 8.36 -3.86 -20.62
CA SER A 17 7.22 -4.45 -19.93
C SER A 17 7.58 -5.65 -19.04
N ASP A 18 8.66 -6.35 -19.35
CA ASP A 18 9.13 -7.55 -18.64
C ASP A 18 9.86 -7.23 -17.32
N VAL A 19 10.54 -6.09 -17.23
CA VAL A 19 11.22 -5.65 -15.99
C VAL A 19 10.20 -5.09 -14.98
N CYS A 20 9.14 -4.42 -15.46
CA CYS A 20 8.11 -3.85 -14.60
C CYS A 20 7.24 -4.92 -13.91
N SER A 21 7.09 -6.09 -14.52
CA SER A 21 6.21 -7.14 -13.98
C SER A 21 6.85 -8.00 -12.89
N SER A 22 8.18 -8.10 -12.85
CA SER A 22 8.89 -8.99 -11.91
C SER A 22 9.44 -8.30 -10.67
N ASP A 23 9.96 -7.08 -10.78
CA ASP A 23 10.81 -6.49 -9.74
C ASP A 23 10.10 -5.50 -8.80
N LEU A 24 8.90 -4.98 -9.16
CA LEU A 24 8.15 -4.01 -8.33
C LEU A 24 7.02 -4.63 -7.51
N ARG A 25 6.94 -5.95 -7.44
CA ARG A 25 5.82 -6.62 -6.80
C ARG A 25 5.77 -6.39 -5.28
N LYS A 26 6.93 -6.29 -4.63
CA LYS A 26 7.01 -6.08 -3.19
C LYS A 26 8.17 -5.13 -2.87
N ALA A 27 7.86 -4.00 -2.24
CA ALA A 27 8.85 -2.97 -1.96
C ALA A 27 8.65 -2.32 -0.59
N PHE A 28 9.76 -1.89 0.00
CA PHE A 28 9.76 -0.98 1.13
C PHE A 28 10.10 0.43 0.67
N CYS A 29 9.35 1.40 1.17
CA CYS A 29 9.68 2.81 1.06
C CYS A 29 10.05 3.35 2.45
N PHE A 30 11.33 3.52 2.69
CA PHE A 30 11.89 4.06 3.93
C PHE A 30 12.21 5.54 3.74
N ASN A 31 11.29 6.39 4.11
CA ASN A 31 11.47 7.84 4.09
C ASN A 31 10.88 8.45 5.36
N GLU A 32 11.49 9.53 5.85
CA GLU A 32 10.99 10.27 7.01
C GLU A 32 9.58 10.82 6.78
N GLN A 33 8.88 11.15 7.86
CA GLN A 33 7.55 11.78 7.77
C GLN A 33 7.66 13.14 7.07
N GLY A 34 6.67 13.52 6.27
CA GLY A 34 6.66 14.80 5.57
C GLY A 34 7.49 14.88 4.27
N THR A 35 8.13 13.80 3.83
CA THR A 35 8.96 13.76 2.60
C THR A 35 8.18 13.52 1.30
N GLY A 36 6.85 13.59 1.32
CA GLY A 36 6.02 13.36 0.13
C GLY A 36 5.84 11.90 -0.29
N LYS A 37 6.02 10.95 0.65
CA LYS A 37 5.82 9.51 0.37
C LYS A 37 4.51 9.19 -0.31
N THR A 38 3.40 9.74 0.20
CA THR A 38 2.05 9.52 -0.32
C THR A 38 1.97 9.92 -1.79
N ALA A 39 2.45 11.10 -2.14
CA ALA A 39 2.47 11.58 -3.52
C ALA A 39 3.31 10.67 -4.46
N SER A 40 4.50 10.28 -4.00
CA SER A 40 5.38 9.39 -4.78
C SER A 40 4.73 8.04 -5.05
N VAL A 41 4.04 7.48 -4.05
CA VAL A 41 3.31 6.20 -4.18
C VAL A 41 2.09 6.34 -5.10
N ILE A 42 1.34 7.45 -4.99
CA ILE A 42 0.21 7.72 -5.87
C ILE A 42 0.67 7.80 -7.32
N TRP A 43 1.75 8.54 -7.62
CA TRP A 43 2.31 8.65 -8.97
C TRP A 43 2.82 7.32 -9.50
N ALA A 44 3.49 6.53 -8.67
CA ALA A 44 3.97 5.21 -9.08
C ALA A 44 2.79 4.25 -9.37
N ALA A 45 1.76 4.26 -8.54
CA ALA A 45 0.56 3.45 -8.76
C ALA A 45 -0.19 3.91 -10.02
N ASP A 46 -0.37 5.22 -10.22
CA ASP A 46 -0.99 5.79 -11.42
C ASP A 46 -0.22 5.41 -12.69
N TYR A 47 1.09 5.47 -12.65
CA TYR A 47 1.94 5.03 -13.76
C TYR A 47 1.72 3.55 -14.10
N LEU A 48 1.70 2.66 -13.10
CA LEU A 48 1.43 1.23 -13.31
C LEU A 48 -0.01 0.98 -13.81
N MET A 49 -0.97 1.79 -13.40
CA MET A 49 -2.33 1.74 -13.92
C MET A 49 -2.39 2.16 -15.39
N ASN A 50 -1.67 3.20 -15.79
CA ASN A 50 -1.58 3.64 -17.18
C ASN A 50 -0.92 2.59 -18.09
N LEU A 51 -0.01 1.78 -17.55
CA LEU A 51 0.57 0.63 -18.24
C LEU A 51 -0.34 -0.62 -18.25
N GLY A 52 -1.49 -0.58 -17.54
CA GLY A 52 -2.39 -1.73 -17.41
C GLY A 52 -1.88 -2.87 -16.52
N VAL A 53 -0.78 -2.64 -15.79
CA VAL A 53 -0.18 -3.63 -14.86
C VAL A 53 -1.01 -3.75 -13.57
N VAL A 54 -1.51 -2.63 -13.08
CA VAL A 54 -2.37 -2.51 -11.89
C VAL A 54 -3.70 -1.93 -12.30
N ARG A 55 -4.80 -2.46 -11.76
CA ARG A 55 -6.17 -1.94 -11.96
C ARG A 55 -6.77 -1.39 -10.69
N ARG A 56 -6.52 -2.06 -9.55
CA ARG A 56 -7.07 -1.68 -8.25
C ARG A 56 -6.00 -1.69 -7.17
N VAL A 57 -6.00 -0.64 -6.36
CA VAL A 57 -5.06 -0.43 -5.25
C VAL A 57 -5.84 -0.38 -3.94
N LEU A 58 -5.43 -1.20 -2.97
CA LEU A 58 -5.89 -1.10 -1.59
C LEU A 58 -4.86 -0.32 -0.78
N VAL A 59 -5.28 0.79 -0.19
CA VAL A 59 -4.45 1.59 0.71
C VAL A 59 -4.87 1.31 2.15
N ILE A 60 -3.97 0.76 2.94
CA ILE A 60 -4.16 0.47 4.36
C ILE A 60 -3.37 1.49 5.16
N CYS A 61 -4.04 2.30 5.97
CA CYS A 61 -3.40 3.38 6.70
C CYS A 61 -4.10 3.66 8.05
N PRO A 62 -3.52 4.46 8.95
CA PRO A 62 -4.19 4.94 10.15
C PRO A 62 -5.49 5.69 9.83
N LEU A 63 -6.49 5.52 10.69
CA LEU A 63 -7.81 6.14 10.52
C LEU A 63 -7.71 7.67 10.34
N SER A 64 -6.82 8.32 11.08
CA SER A 64 -6.64 9.78 11.10
C SER A 64 -6.21 10.37 9.75
N ILE A 65 -5.48 9.61 8.93
CA ILE A 65 -4.91 10.10 7.68
C ILE A 65 -5.65 9.64 6.42
N MET A 66 -6.71 8.83 6.56
CA MET A 66 -7.47 8.34 5.41
C MET A 66 -8.01 9.47 4.53
N ARG A 67 -8.58 10.51 5.16
CA ARG A 67 -9.16 11.68 4.47
C ARG A 67 -8.15 12.80 4.30
N SER A 68 -7.45 13.15 5.38
CA SER A 68 -6.59 14.34 5.46
C SER A 68 -5.28 14.23 4.66
N ALA A 69 -4.82 13.01 4.40
CA ALA A 69 -3.66 12.78 3.57
C ALA A 69 -4.03 12.02 2.30
N TRP A 70 -4.39 10.74 2.40
CA TRP A 70 -4.57 9.87 1.23
C TRP A 70 -5.65 10.35 0.26
N GLN A 71 -6.87 10.67 0.74
CA GLN A 71 -7.93 11.13 -0.15
C GLN A 71 -7.60 12.50 -0.76
N GLN A 72 -7.07 13.43 0.04
CA GLN A 72 -6.69 14.75 -0.45
C GLN A 72 -5.55 14.68 -1.46
N ASP A 73 -4.53 13.87 -1.20
CA ASP A 73 -3.40 13.72 -2.10
C ASP A 73 -3.80 13.00 -3.40
N LEU A 74 -4.69 12.01 -3.35
CA LEU A 74 -5.27 11.41 -4.55
C LEU A 74 -6.03 12.45 -5.38
N PHE A 75 -6.83 13.30 -4.75
CA PHE A 75 -7.53 14.38 -5.42
C PHE A 75 -6.59 15.41 -6.05
N LYS A 76 -5.44 15.63 -5.42
CA LYS A 76 -4.45 16.61 -5.88
C LYS A 76 -3.56 16.06 -7.00
N PHE A 77 -3.13 14.80 -6.90
CA PHE A 77 -2.08 14.25 -7.76
C PHE A 77 -2.59 13.25 -8.81
N ALA A 78 -3.80 12.70 -8.62
CA ALA A 78 -4.41 11.72 -9.50
C ALA A 78 -5.93 11.91 -9.60
N ILE A 79 -6.38 13.16 -9.88
CA ILE A 79 -7.80 13.55 -9.92
C ILE A 79 -8.64 12.73 -10.92
N HIS A 80 -8.01 12.15 -11.91
CA HIS A 80 -8.66 11.30 -12.92
C HIS A 80 -8.95 9.88 -12.42
N ARG A 81 -8.44 9.51 -11.23
CA ARG A 81 -8.68 8.21 -10.62
C ARG A 81 -9.84 8.23 -9.64
N THR A 82 -10.58 7.13 -9.61
CA THR A 82 -11.67 6.96 -8.65
C THR A 82 -11.13 6.49 -7.29
N CYS A 83 -11.67 7.07 -6.21
CA CYS A 83 -11.23 6.78 -4.85
C CYS A 83 -12.42 6.67 -3.89
N ASP A 84 -12.50 5.56 -3.15
CA ASP A 84 -13.48 5.34 -2.10
C ASP A 84 -12.82 5.07 -0.74
N ILE A 85 -13.48 5.51 0.34
CA ILE A 85 -13.04 5.26 1.72
C ILE A 85 -13.92 4.18 2.36
N ALA A 86 -13.35 3.01 2.61
CA ALA A 86 -14.02 1.89 3.27
C ALA A 86 -14.03 2.09 4.79
N HIS A 87 -15.00 2.88 5.27
CA HIS A 87 -15.19 3.19 6.69
C HIS A 87 -16.65 2.93 7.13
N GLY A 88 -16.87 2.73 8.43
CA GLY A 88 -18.17 2.47 9.02
C GLY A 88 -18.40 1.00 9.38
N SER A 89 -19.65 0.55 9.35
CA SER A 89 -20.00 -0.85 9.64
C SER A 89 -19.46 -1.83 8.61
N SER A 90 -19.43 -3.13 8.96
CA SER A 90 -19.03 -4.19 8.02
C SER A 90 -19.81 -4.12 6.71
N GLN A 91 -21.12 -3.95 6.77
CA GLN A 91 -21.98 -3.85 5.58
C GLN A 91 -21.66 -2.63 4.72
N GLN A 92 -21.40 -1.47 5.33
CA GLN A 92 -20.99 -0.27 4.60
C GLN A 92 -19.67 -0.46 3.89
N ARG A 93 -18.67 -1.05 4.55
CA ARG A 93 -17.36 -1.35 3.96
C ARG A 93 -17.48 -2.31 2.78
N LYS A 94 -18.27 -3.40 2.91
CA LYS A 94 -18.53 -4.36 1.83
C LYS A 94 -19.17 -3.70 0.62
N LYS A 95 -20.17 -2.83 0.85
CA LYS A 95 -20.82 -2.07 -0.22
C LYS A 95 -19.83 -1.15 -0.95
N ILE A 96 -18.92 -0.51 -0.23
CA ILE A 96 -17.89 0.36 -0.81
C ILE A 96 -16.90 -0.46 -1.67
N LEU A 97 -16.48 -1.63 -1.20
CA LEU A 97 -15.60 -2.49 -2.01
C LEU A 97 -16.26 -2.93 -3.32
N ALA A 98 -17.59 -3.10 -3.31
CA ALA A 98 -18.35 -3.48 -4.50
C ALA A 98 -18.47 -2.36 -5.56
N ASN A 99 -18.19 -1.09 -5.22
CA ASN A 99 -18.23 0.03 -6.16
C ASN A 99 -17.13 0.01 -7.22
N ASN A 100 -16.15 -0.89 -7.11
CA ASN A 100 -15.03 -1.03 -8.06
C ASN A 100 -14.18 0.24 -8.23
N ALA A 101 -14.10 1.10 -7.23
CA ALA A 101 -13.15 2.22 -7.24
C ALA A 101 -11.71 1.72 -7.46
N GLU A 102 -10.93 2.48 -8.21
CA GLU A 102 -9.53 2.16 -8.52
C GLU A 102 -8.65 2.20 -7.28
N PHE A 103 -8.88 3.19 -6.39
CA PHE A 103 -8.25 3.27 -5.07
C PHE A 103 -9.32 3.05 -3.99
N VAL A 104 -9.04 2.15 -3.06
CA VAL A 104 -9.85 1.97 -1.87
C VAL A 104 -8.97 2.18 -0.64
N ILE A 105 -9.36 3.14 0.22
CA ILE A 105 -8.63 3.46 1.44
C ILE A 105 -9.36 2.83 2.63
N ILE A 106 -8.63 2.09 3.47
CA ILE A 106 -9.16 1.40 4.63
C ILE A 106 -8.23 1.55 5.84
N ASN A 107 -8.79 1.60 7.05
CA ASN A 107 -7.99 1.58 8.27
C ASN A 107 -7.63 0.16 8.69
N PHE A 108 -6.60 0.01 9.53
CA PHE A 108 -6.06 -1.28 9.97
C PHE A 108 -7.14 -2.24 10.50
N ASP A 109 -8.00 -1.78 11.41
CA ASP A 109 -9.05 -2.62 12.00
C ASP A 109 -10.11 -3.02 10.98
N GLY A 110 -10.32 -2.19 9.97
CA GLY A 110 -11.25 -2.47 8.88
C GLY A 110 -10.84 -3.65 8.02
N VAL A 111 -9.54 -3.87 7.89
CA VAL A 111 -8.98 -4.99 7.11
C VAL A 111 -9.38 -6.34 7.73
N ASP A 112 -9.31 -6.44 9.06
CA ASP A 112 -9.71 -7.67 9.76
C ASP A 112 -11.21 -7.95 9.65
N ILE A 113 -12.04 -6.88 9.62
CA ILE A 113 -13.50 -7.00 9.56
C ILE A 113 -14.03 -7.54 8.22
N ILE A 114 -13.36 -7.18 7.11
CA ILE A 114 -13.80 -7.53 5.75
C ILE A 114 -12.69 -8.23 4.95
N LYS A 115 -11.90 -9.08 5.63
CA LYS A 115 -10.78 -9.81 5.06
C LYS A 115 -11.17 -10.57 3.77
N ASP A 116 -12.25 -11.34 3.84
CA ASP A 116 -12.68 -12.20 2.75
C ASP A 116 -13.09 -11.39 1.51
N GLU A 117 -13.77 -10.28 1.73
CA GLU A 117 -14.16 -9.36 0.66
C GLU A 117 -12.94 -8.68 0.02
N ILE A 118 -11.91 -8.38 0.80
CA ILE A 118 -10.65 -7.83 0.26
C ILE A 118 -9.95 -8.89 -0.61
N MET A 119 -9.85 -10.13 -0.13
CA MET A 119 -9.20 -11.22 -0.87
C MET A 119 -9.86 -11.51 -2.22
N HIS A 120 -11.17 -11.31 -2.31
CA HIS A 120 -11.95 -11.48 -3.55
C HIS A 120 -12.22 -10.17 -4.29
N GLY A 121 -11.74 -9.04 -3.76
CA GLY A 121 -12.01 -7.69 -4.28
C GLY A 121 -11.26 -7.31 -5.55
N GLY A 122 -10.40 -8.18 -6.08
CA GLY A 122 -9.66 -7.94 -7.32
C GLY A 122 -8.60 -6.84 -7.21
N PHE A 123 -8.00 -6.67 -6.03
CA PHE A 123 -6.87 -5.77 -5.85
C PHE A 123 -5.59 -6.36 -6.43
N ASP A 124 -4.86 -5.57 -7.20
CA ASP A 124 -3.56 -5.97 -7.76
C ASP A 124 -2.39 -5.52 -6.86
N LEU A 125 -2.57 -4.39 -6.17
CA LEU A 125 -1.55 -3.76 -5.34
C LEU A 125 -2.11 -3.40 -3.96
N ILE A 126 -1.36 -3.72 -2.91
CA ILE A 126 -1.60 -3.22 -1.56
C ILE A 126 -0.52 -2.21 -1.19
N VAL A 127 -0.94 -1.07 -0.67
CA VAL A 127 -0.07 -0.07 -0.06
C VAL A 127 -0.36 -0.03 1.43
N VAL A 128 0.64 -0.26 2.26
CA VAL A 128 0.53 -0.20 3.72
C VAL A 128 1.29 1.01 4.21
N ASP A 129 0.58 2.04 4.64
CA ASP A 129 1.18 3.21 5.27
C ASP A 129 1.29 2.99 6.79
N GLU A 130 2.35 3.52 7.39
CA GLU A 130 2.75 3.20 8.76
C GLU A 130 2.88 1.69 9.01
N ALA A 131 3.67 1.02 8.17
CA ALA A 131 3.85 -0.44 8.21
C ALA A 131 4.37 -0.98 9.55
N SER A 132 4.92 -0.12 10.42
CA SER A 132 5.28 -0.44 11.81
C SER A 132 4.13 -1.06 12.63
N ALA A 133 2.87 -0.81 12.25
CA ALA A 133 1.69 -1.45 12.83
C ALA A 133 1.66 -2.98 12.64
N TYR A 134 2.44 -3.50 11.69
CA TYR A 134 2.54 -4.92 11.33
C TYR A 134 3.86 -5.58 11.74
N LYS A 135 4.64 -4.97 12.61
CA LYS A 135 5.95 -5.48 13.05
C LYS A 135 5.90 -6.83 13.78
N ASN A 136 4.81 -7.11 14.50
CA ASN A 136 4.67 -8.34 15.29
C ASN A 136 3.92 -9.42 14.51
N SER A 137 4.67 -10.44 14.06
CA SER A 137 4.13 -11.56 13.27
C SER A 137 3.16 -12.50 14.03
N GLN A 138 3.03 -12.37 15.34
CA GLN A 138 2.10 -13.17 16.14
C GLN A 138 0.68 -12.60 16.18
N THR A 139 0.51 -11.33 15.80
CA THR A 139 -0.79 -10.66 15.86
C THR A 139 -1.76 -11.15 14.77
N THR A 140 -3.06 -11.12 15.07
CA THR A 140 -4.13 -11.39 14.10
C THR A 140 -4.00 -10.48 12.89
N ARG A 141 -3.78 -9.18 13.12
CA ARG A 141 -3.57 -8.16 12.07
C ARG A 141 -2.48 -8.56 11.07
N TRP A 142 -1.33 -9.02 11.57
CA TRP A 142 -0.23 -9.48 10.73
C TRP A 142 -0.63 -10.69 9.88
N LYS A 143 -1.30 -11.69 10.52
CA LYS A 143 -1.75 -12.91 9.84
C LYS A 143 -2.78 -12.58 8.75
N THR A 144 -3.72 -11.69 9.05
CA THR A 144 -4.70 -11.19 8.07
C THR A 144 -4.01 -10.55 6.86
N LEU A 145 -3.07 -9.64 7.09
CA LEU A 145 -2.34 -9.00 5.98
C LEU A 145 -1.51 -9.99 5.18
N ARG A 146 -0.87 -10.96 5.83
CA ARG A 146 -0.14 -12.04 5.15
C ARG A 146 -1.05 -12.81 4.18
N ASP A 147 -2.23 -13.20 4.64
CA ASP A 147 -3.16 -13.99 3.83
C ASP A 147 -3.67 -13.17 2.63
N ILE A 148 -3.98 -11.88 2.83
CA ILE A 148 -4.37 -10.98 1.74
C ILE A 148 -3.20 -10.75 0.78
N ALA A 149 -1.98 -10.57 1.28
CA ALA A 149 -0.78 -10.36 0.46
C ALA A 149 -0.44 -11.54 -0.46
N ALA A 150 -0.94 -12.74 -0.13
CA ALA A 150 -0.81 -13.90 -1.00
C ALA A 150 -1.74 -13.86 -2.23
N THR A 151 -2.79 -13.04 -2.21
CA THR A 151 -3.78 -12.93 -3.29
C THR A 151 -3.51 -11.81 -4.27
N VAL A 152 -2.57 -10.90 -3.96
CA VAL A 152 -2.26 -9.71 -4.77
C VAL A 152 -0.92 -9.83 -5.50
N LYS A 153 -0.77 -9.08 -6.59
CA LYS A 153 0.46 -9.08 -7.39
C LYS A 153 1.59 -8.31 -6.71
N GLY A 154 1.27 -7.25 -5.94
CA GLY A 154 2.26 -6.38 -5.32
C GLY A 154 1.85 -5.86 -3.95
N MET A 155 2.86 -5.56 -3.11
CA MET A 155 2.67 -4.93 -1.81
C MET A 155 3.80 -3.93 -1.53
N TRP A 156 3.42 -2.69 -1.25
CA TRP A 156 4.34 -1.62 -0.88
C TRP A 156 4.14 -1.23 0.57
N MET A 157 5.21 -1.23 1.33
CA MET A 157 5.20 -0.88 2.75
C MET A 157 5.93 0.43 2.97
N LEU A 158 5.22 1.40 3.54
CA LEU A 158 5.72 2.73 3.86
C LEU A 158 5.94 2.83 5.36
N THR A 159 7.14 3.21 5.77
CA THR A 159 7.44 3.49 7.17
C THR A 159 8.59 4.48 7.30
N GLY A 160 8.50 5.39 8.27
CA GLY A 160 9.60 6.27 8.63
C GLY A 160 10.63 5.58 9.55
N THR A 161 10.22 4.51 10.22
CA THR A 161 11.04 3.82 11.24
C THR A 161 10.91 2.30 11.08
N PRO A 162 11.67 1.67 10.17
CA PRO A 162 11.55 0.23 9.89
C PRO A 162 11.94 -0.67 11.08
N ALA A 163 12.83 -0.19 11.93
CA ALA A 163 13.34 -0.89 13.12
C ALA A 163 13.25 0.04 14.34
N ALA A 164 12.02 0.45 14.72
CA ALA A 164 11.79 1.47 15.73
C ALA A 164 12.34 1.10 17.12
N GLN A 165 12.41 -0.19 17.45
CA GLN A 165 12.84 -0.65 18.78
C GLN A 165 13.84 -1.82 18.73
N SER A 166 13.81 -2.66 17.70
CA SER A 166 14.73 -3.79 17.58
C SER A 166 14.83 -4.33 16.14
N PRO A 167 15.92 -5.05 15.79
CA PRO A 167 16.02 -5.76 14.51
C PRO A 167 14.89 -6.77 14.26
N VAL A 168 14.26 -7.29 15.32
CA VAL A 168 13.12 -8.22 15.25
C VAL A 168 11.90 -7.55 14.63
N ASP A 169 11.71 -6.23 14.85
CA ASP A 169 10.62 -5.47 14.23
C ASP A 169 10.73 -5.46 12.70
N ALA A 170 11.94 -5.27 12.18
CA ALA A 170 12.22 -5.35 10.75
C ALA A 170 12.00 -6.75 10.18
N PHE A 171 12.29 -7.80 10.96
CA PHE A 171 12.09 -9.19 10.56
C PHE A 171 10.61 -9.53 10.36
N GLY A 172 9.71 -9.05 11.24
CA GLY A 172 8.27 -9.22 11.08
C GLY A 172 7.73 -8.62 9.79
N LEU A 173 8.24 -7.44 9.42
CA LEU A 173 7.89 -6.77 8.16
C LEU A 173 8.51 -7.48 6.94
N ALA A 174 9.76 -7.89 7.04
CA ALA A 174 10.45 -8.61 5.96
C ALA A 174 9.75 -9.92 5.59
N LYS A 175 9.21 -10.65 6.58
CA LYS A 175 8.40 -11.86 6.34
C LYS A 175 7.15 -11.62 5.50
N LEU A 176 6.51 -10.44 5.60
CA LEU A 176 5.34 -10.11 4.78
C LEU A 176 5.73 -9.91 3.32
N ILE A 177 6.89 -9.34 3.05
CA ILE A 177 7.36 -9.08 1.70
C ILE A 177 7.97 -10.34 1.07
N ASN A 178 8.78 -11.05 1.80
CA ASN A 178 9.53 -12.18 1.24
C ASN A 178 8.76 -13.51 1.24
N GLN A 179 7.50 -13.55 1.64
CA GLN A 179 6.68 -14.77 1.75
C GLN A 179 7.35 -16.02 1.13
N VAL A 180 8.31 -16.56 1.87
CA VAL A 180 8.93 -17.85 1.62
C VAL A 180 8.24 -18.87 2.51
#